data_f11055f0e8a80ecfe4a2703f11ca0f58
#
_entry.id   f11055f0e8a80ecfe4a2703f11ca0f58
#
_cell.length_a   1.000
_cell.length_b   1.000
_cell.length_c   1.000
_cell.angle_alpha   90.00
_cell.angle_beta   90.00
_cell.angle_gamma   90.00
#
_symmetry.space_group_name_H-M   'P 1'
#
loop_
_entity.id
_entity.type
_entity.pdbx_description
1 polymer ?
#
loop_
_entity_poly.entity_id
_entity_poly.type
_entity_poly.pdbx_seq_one_letter_code
_entity_poly.pdbx_strand_id
1 'polypeptide(L)'
;MSNYAVYSDDGGITWHTSKTPACTNGDEAKVVELSNGNVLMSIRNRAKGYRLFSKSTDGGDTWSEPKLNTTLLDPACNGDIIAYTHGGKNYLLHSLPASPTTRENVTVYISSDNGETWQAKRRIFNGYSAYSSLQVLEDGTIGIIVEEGKWDGGLPGEDGFNLGYYRFSLKWLLEGDPVEPVAESAE
;
A
#
# COMPACT_ATOMS: atom_id res chain seq x y z
N MET A 1 10.48 8.07 -14.39
CA MET A 1 10.82 6.73 -13.82
C MET A 1 9.66 5.81 -14.15
N SER A 2 9.93 4.60 -14.64
CA SER A 2 8.88 3.64 -15.01
C SER A 2 8.96 2.41 -14.12
N ASN A 3 7.80 1.86 -13.75
CA ASN A 3 7.69 0.64 -12.97
C ASN A 3 7.52 -0.56 -13.90
N TYR A 4 8.52 -1.43 -13.96
CA TYR A 4 8.46 -2.73 -14.60
C TYR A 4 8.46 -3.81 -13.52
N ALA A 5 7.79 -4.93 -13.77
CA ALA A 5 7.93 -6.11 -12.95
C ALA A 5 9.11 -6.95 -13.43
N VAL A 6 9.78 -7.61 -12.49
CA VAL A 6 10.71 -8.71 -12.75
C VAL A 6 10.16 -9.92 -12.03
N TYR A 7 9.94 -11.02 -12.75
CA TYR A 7 9.30 -12.22 -12.21
C TYR A 7 10.00 -13.50 -12.66
N SER A 8 9.74 -14.59 -11.95
CA SER A 8 10.27 -15.92 -12.21
C SER A 8 9.13 -16.95 -12.09
N ASP A 9 9.05 -17.88 -13.03
CA ASP A 9 8.07 -18.98 -13.05
C ASP A 9 8.70 -20.33 -12.64
N ASP A 10 9.98 -20.34 -12.32
CA ASP A 10 10.77 -21.55 -12.04
C ASP A 10 11.51 -21.50 -10.68
N GLY A 11 10.97 -20.77 -9.71
CA GLY A 11 11.53 -20.68 -8.36
C GLY A 11 12.79 -19.81 -8.27
N GLY A 12 12.97 -18.87 -9.19
CA GLY A 12 14.09 -17.94 -9.17
C GLY A 12 15.33 -18.39 -9.96
N ILE A 13 15.20 -19.44 -10.78
CA ILE A 13 16.30 -19.93 -11.65
C ILE A 13 16.44 -19.01 -12.86
N THR A 14 15.33 -18.65 -13.50
CA THR A 14 15.31 -17.66 -14.60
C THR A 14 14.41 -16.49 -14.25
N TRP A 15 14.71 -15.32 -14.79
CA TRP A 15 14.00 -14.08 -14.53
C TRP A 15 13.59 -13.38 -15.81
N HIS A 16 12.38 -12.84 -15.83
CA HIS A 16 11.79 -12.13 -16.94
C HIS A 16 11.42 -10.71 -16.52
N THR A 17 11.52 -9.78 -17.46
CA THR A 17 11.00 -8.42 -17.28
C THR A 17 9.66 -8.31 -17.97
N SER A 18 8.68 -7.69 -17.34
CA SER A 18 7.36 -7.46 -17.94
C SER A 18 7.46 -6.76 -19.31
N LYS A 19 6.61 -7.13 -20.24
CA LYS A 19 6.54 -6.58 -21.61
C LYS A 19 6.05 -5.13 -21.62
N THR A 20 5.16 -4.79 -20.68
CA THR A 20 4.64 -3.44 -20.51
C THR A 20 4.99 -2.89 -19.13
N PRO A 21 5.21 -1.58 -18.97
CA PRO A 21 5.33 -0.98 -17.65
C PRO A 21 3.97 -0.97 -16.94
N ALA A 22 3.96 -1.14 -15.63
CA ALA A 22 2.78 -0.93 -14.80
C ALA A 22 2.47 0.57 -14.62
N CYS A 23 3.49 1.43 -14.75
CA CYS A 23 3.34 2.88 -14.71
C CYS A 23 4.56 3.54 -15.38
N THR A 24 4.33 4.60 -16.15
CA THR A 24 5.40 5.36 -16.82
C THR A 24 5.91 6.54 -16.01
N ASN A 25 5.23 6.95 -14.94
CA ASN A 25 5.64 8.05 -14.06
C ASN A 25 5.41 7.74 -12.58
N GLY A 26 5.62 6.49 -12.20
CA GLY A 26 5.53 6.06 -10.80
C GLY A 26 6.86 6.16 -10.06
N ASP A 27 6.83 5.77 -8.80
CA ASP A 27 7.99 5.68 -7.91
C ASP A 27 8.00 4.28 -7.24
N GLU A 28 8.34 4.19 -5.96
CA GLU A 28 8.37 2.92 -5.21
C GLU A 28 7.03 2.17 -5.33
N ALA A 29 7.10 0.85 -5.47
CA ALA A 29 5.92 0.03 -5.66
C ALA A 29 6.00 -1.26 -4.84
N LYS A 30 4.83 -1.79 -4.52
CA LYS A 30 4.63 -3.11 -3.91
C LYS A 30 3.67 -3.92 -4.76
N VAL A 31 3.87 -5.23 -4.82
CA VAL A 31 2.98 -6.16 -5.51
C VAL A 31 2.31 -7.08 -4.52
N VAL A 32 1.08 -7.50 -4.84
CA VAL A 32 0.34 -8.50 -4.08
C VAL A 32 -0.48 -9.36 -5.04
N GLU A 33 -0.50 -10.67 -4.81
CA GLU A 33 -1.43 -11.57 -5.49
C GLU A 33 -2.83 -11.42 -4.89
N LEU A 34 -3.82 -11.29 -5.76
CA LEU A 34 -5.23 -11.18 -5.41
C LEU A 34 -5.86 -12.58 -5.27
N SER A 35 -6.98 -12.68 -4.57
CA SER A 35 -7.68 -13.95 -4.37
C SER A 35 -8.18 -14.63 -5.66
N ASN A 36 -8.20 -13.93 -6.77
CA ASN A 36 -8.55 -14.43 -8.08
C ASN A 36 -7.34 -14.78 -8.98
N GLY A 37 -6.12 -14.76 -8.40
CA GLY A 37 -4.87 -15.06 -9.11
C GLY A 37 -4.28 -13.90 -9.92
N ASN A 38 -4.95 -12.76 -10.01
CA ASN A 38 -4.38 -11.57 -10.62
C ASN A 38 -3.32 -10.95 -9.68
N VAL A 39 -2.46 -10.10 -10.23
CA VAL A 39 -1.46 -9.36 -9.45
C VAL A 39 -1.81 -7.87 -9.46
N LEU A 40 -1.80 -7.26 -8.29
CA LEU A 40 -1.99 -5.83 -8.11
C LEU A 40 -0.66 -5.18 -7.74
N MET A 41 -0.28 -4.11 -8.44
CA MET A 41 0.84 -3.25 -8.08
C MET A 41 0.30 -1.95 -7.49
N SER A 42 0.65 -1.69 -6.23
CA SER A 42 0.43 -0.43 -5.55
C SER A 42 1.65 0.46 -5.75
N ILE A 43 1.47 1.63 -6.34
CA ILE A 43 2.56 2.48 -6.84
C ILE A 43 2.48 3.86 -6.16
N ARG A 44 3.60 4.32 -5.62
CA ARG A 44 3.74 5.66 -5.09
C ARG A 44 3.53 6.69 -6.21
N ASN A 45 2.58 7.60 -5.98
CA ASN A 45 2.23 8.63 -6.93
C ASN A 45 3.15 9.86 -6.76
N ARG A 46 4.00 10.12 -7.75
CA ARG A 46 4.89 11.29 -7.74
C ARG A 46 4.16 12.62 -7.76
N ALA A 47 2.95 12.65 -8.33
CA ALA A 47 2.11 13.85 -8.38
C ALA A 47 1.37 14.13 -7.07
N LYS A 48 1.45 13.22 -6.08
CA LYS A 48 0.69 13.29 -4.84
C LYS A 48 -0.84 13.15 -5.05
N GLY A 49 -1.57 13.26 -3.97
CA GLY A 49 -3.02 13.21 -3.93
C GLY A 49 -3.54 11.82 -3.62
N TYR A 50 -3.43 10.89 -4.56
CA TYR A 50 -3.99 9.55 -4.44
C TYR A 50 -3.01 8.47 -4.90
N ARG A 51 -3.15 7.27 -4.35
CA ARG A 51 -2.35 6.09 -4.71
C ARG A 51 -2.66 5.62 -6.12
N LEU A 52 -1.65 5.15 -6.86
CA LEU A 52 -1.81 4.54 -8.18
C LEU A 52 -1.85 3.02 -8.06
N PHE A 53 -2.75 2.39 -8.82
CA PHE A 53 -2.86 0.95 -8.97
C PHE A 53 -2.79 0.53 -10.43
N SER A 54 -2.04 -0.54 -10.69
CA SER A 54 -2.03 -1.25 -11.97
C SER A 54 -2.23 -2.74 -11.72
N LYS A 55 -2.93 -3.44 -12.63
CA LYS A 55 -3.26 -4.86 -12.51
C LYS A 55 -2.64 -5.66 -13.64
N SER A 56 -2.18 -6.86 -13.32
CA SER A 56 -1.78 -7.89 -14.26
C SER A 56 -2.71 -9.10 -14.12
N THR A 57 -3.09 -9.69 -15.25
CA THR A 57 -3.91 -10.91 -15.32
C THR A 57 -3.13 -12.11 -15.86
N ASP A 58 -1.83 -11.96 -16.06
CA ASP A 58 -0.92 -12.94 -16.64
C ASP A 58 0.37 -13.13 -15.85
N GLY A 59 0.28 -13.03 -14.51
CA GLY A 59 1.41 -13.28 -13.61
C GLY A 59 2.48 -12.19 -13.59
N GLY A 60 2.19 -11.01 -14.13
CA GLY A 60 3.14 -9.88 -14.13
C GLY A 60 3.82 -9.62 -15.48
N ASP A 61 3.48 -10.39 -16.55
CA ASP A 61 4.05 -10.22 -17.88
C ASP A 61 3.58 -8.94 -18.57
N THR A 62 2.27 -8.63 -18.45
CA THR A 62 1.69 -7.37 -18.92
C THR A 62 0.89 -6.68 -17.82
N TRP A 63 0.78 -5.35 -17.90
CA TRP A 63 0.12 -4.51 -16.91
C TRP A 63 -0.88 -3.57 -17.55
N SER A 64 -1.98 -3.32 -16.86
CA SER A 64 -2.96 -2.32 -17.25
C SER A 64 -2.38 -0.90 -17.12
N GLU A 65 -3.01 0.06 -17.79
CA GLU A 65 -2.75 1.47 -17.47
C GLU A 65 -3.03 1.75 -15.97
N PRO A 66 -2.16 2.52 -15.30
CA PRO A 66 -2.33 2.83 -13.89
C PRO A 66 -3.56 3.72 -13.68
N LYS A 67 -4.31 3.42 -12.60
CA LYS A 67 -5.48 4.21 -12.20
C LYS A 67 -5.28 4.77 -10.80
N LEU A 68 -5.79 5.98 -10.58
CA LEU A 68 -5.87 6.57 -9.26
C LEU A 68 -6.90 5.81 -8.41
N ASN A 69 -6.50 5.41 -7.22
CA ASN A 69 -7.43 4.95 -6.20
C ASN A 69 -7.84 6.16 -5.35
N THR A 70 -9.00 6.74 -5.63
CA THR A 70 -9.46 8.00 -5.01
C THR A 70 -9.82 7.88 -3.52
N THR A 71 -9.68 6.70 -2.95
CA THR A 71 -9.88 6.44 -1.51
C THR A 71 -8.58 6.53 -0.71
N LEU A 72 -7.47 6.10 -1.31
CA LEU A 72 -6.17 6.04 -0.64
C LEU A 72 -5.37 7.32 -0.92
N LEU A 73 -5.36 8.22 0.04
CA LEU A 73 -4.56 9.44 -0.03
C LEU A 73 -3.06 9.12 -0.04
N ASP A 74 -2.28 9.74 -0.93
CA ASP A 74 -0.84 9.51 -1.08
C ASP A 74 -0.07 10.84 -1.16
N PRO A 75 0.73 11.19 -0.14
CA PRO A 75 1.57 12.39 -0.17
C PRO A 75 2.87 12.21 -0.95
N ALA A 76 2.95 11.31 -1.91
CA ALA A 76 4.16 10.81 -2.53
C ALA A 76 5.08 10.12 -1.49
N CYS A 77 4.55 9.08 -0.86
CA CYS A 77 5.27 8.29 0.12
C CYS A 77 5.19 6.79 -0.21
N ASN A 78 6.16 6.01 0.26
CA ASN A 78 6.05 4.57 0.22
C ASN A 78 4.82 4.13 1.01
N GLY A 79 4.23 3.01 0.61
CA GLY A 79 3.15 2.33 1.31
C GLY A 79 3.32 0.84 1.11
N ASP A 80 2.75 0.05 2.00
CA ASP A 80 2.80 -1.40 1.90
C ASP A 80 1.41 -1.98 1.63
N ILE A 81 1.36 -3.10 0.91
CA ILE A 81 0.13 -3.85 0.65
C ILE A 81 0.41 -5.33 0.80
N ILE A 82 -0.45 -6.01 1.55
CA ILE A 82 -0.37 -7.46 1.78
C ILE A 82 -1.73 -8.11 1.62
N ALA A 83 -1.73 -9.39 1.21
CA ALA A 83 -2.89 -10.26 1.26
C ALA A 83 -2.98 -10.96 2.62
N TYR A 84 -4.20 -11.13 3.12
CA TYR A 84 -4.46 -11.82 4.37
C TYR A 84 -5.72 -12.66 4.27
N THR A 85 -5.60 -13.98 4.49
CA THR A 85 -6.74 -14.90 4.54
C THR A 85 -7.06 -15.24 5.99
N HIS A 86 -8.27 -14.99 6.43
CA HIS A 86 -8.74 -15.28 7.79
C HIS A 86 -10.19 -15.77 7.79
N GLY A 87 -10.44 -16.89 8.46
CA GLY A 87 -11.79 -17.48 8.54
C GLY A 87 -12.40 -17.80 7.17
N GLY A 88 -11.58 -18.17 6.18
CA GLY A 88 -12.02 -18.46 4.80
C GLY A 88 -12.36 -17.21 3.96
N LYS A 89 -12.09 -16.01 4.46
CA LYS A 89 -12.24 -14.75 3.74
C LYS A 89 -10.88 -14.17 3.39
N ASN A 90 -10.79 -13.58 2.20
CA ASN A 90 -9.59 -12.92 1.72
C ASN A 90 -9.71 -11.40 1.92
N TYR A 91 -8.63 -10.80 2.38
CA TYR A 91 -8.51 -9.37 2.61
C TYR A 91 -7.23 -8.84 1.97
N LEU A 92 -7.24 -7.59 1.58
CA LEU A 92 -6.04 -6.78 1.37
C LEU A 92 -5.92 -5.77 2.50
N LEU A 93 -4.72 -5.63 3.04
CA LEU A 93 -4.36 -4.59 3.97
C LEU A 93 -3.40 -3.63 3.28
N HIS A 94 -3.65 -2.34 3.35
CA HIS A 94 -2.78 -1.32 2.78
C HIS A 94 -2.41 -0.28 3.84
N SER A 95 -1.14 0.00 4.00
CA SER A 95 -0.63 1.04 4.91
C SER A 95 0.05 2.16 4.14
N LEU A 96 -0.24 3.40 4.50
CA LEU A 96 0.41 4.60 3.98
C LEU A 96 0.05 5.81 4.86
N PRO A 97 0.79 6.95 4.76
CA PRO A 97 0.36 8.22 5.34
C PRO A 97 -0.97 8.68 4.73
N ALA A 98 -1.99 8.89 5.57
CA ALA A 98 -3.36 9.24 5.13
C ALA A 98 -3.53 10.76 4.96
N SER A 99 -2.76 11.34 4.08
CA SER A 99 -2.77 12.77 3.75
C SER A 99 -2.48 12.95 2.26
N PRO A 100 -3.08 13.92 1.57
CA PRO A 100 -2.80 14.12 0.15
C PRO A 100 -1.49 14.85 -0.13
N THR A 101 -0.87 15.47 0.87
CA THR A 101 0.28 16.38 0.66
C THR A 101 1.42 16.19 1.65
N THR A 102 1.14 15.74 2.87
CA THR A 102 2.09 15.69 3.98
C THR A 102 2.29 14.24 4.45
N ARG A 103 3.52 13.85 4.74
CA ARG A 103 3.84 12.54 5.32
C ARG A 103 3.46 12.52 6.79
N GLU A 104 2.22 12.12 7.06
CA GLU A 104 1.64 12.07 8.41
C GLU A 104 0.50 11.07 8.51
N ASN A 105 0.18 10.67 9.74
CA ASN A 105 -1.00 9.87 10.03
C ASN A 105 -1.02 8.50 9.34
N VAL A 106 0.07 7.71 9.46
CA VAL A 106 0.10 6.35 8.90
C VAL A 106 -1.14 5.60 9.35
N THR A 107 -1.90 5.13 8.35
CA THR A 107 -3.21 4.50 8.49
C THR A 107 -3.19 3.17 7.76
N VAL A 108 -3.81 2.14 8.33
CA VAL A 108 -4.07 0.87 7.68
C VAL A 108 -5.50 0.84 7.19
N TYR A 109 -5.68 0.53 5.92
CA TYR A 109 -6.95 0.32 5.24
C TYR A 109 -7.17 -1.17 5.01
N ILE A 110 -8.44 -1.61 4.96
CA ILE A 110 -8.81 -2.99 4.67
C ILE A 110 -9.83 -3.06 3.53
N SER A 111 -9.60 -4.00 2.61
CA SER A 111 -10.48 -4.37 1.51
C SER A 111 -10.79 -5.86 1.55
N SER A 112 -12.02 -6.26 1.21
CA SER A 112 -12.44 -7.66 1.06
C SER A 112 -12.88 -8.02 -0.37
N ASP A 113 -12.62 -7.15 -1.34
CA ASP A 113 -13.01 -7.26 -2.74
C ASP A 113 -11.85 -7.03 -3.72
N ASN A 114 -10.64 -7.47 -3.33
CA ASN A 114 -9.43 -7.33 -4.14
C ASN A 114 -9.04 -5.87 -4.44
N GLY A 115 -9.32 -4.95 -3.51
CA GLY A 115 -8.91 -3.54 -3.61
C GLY A 115 -9.84 -2.67 -4.47
N GLU A 116 -11.03 -3.17 -4.86
CA GLU A 116 -12.03 -2.36 -5.55
C GLU A 116 -12.63 -1.31 -4.61
N THR A 117 -12.94 -1.70 -3.37
CA THR A 117 -13.36 -0.79 -2.31
C THR A 117 -12.57 -1.04 -1.01
N TRP A 118 -12.56 -0.03 -0.15
CA TRP A 118 -11.91 -0.08 1.17
C TRP A 118 -12.99 0.15 2.24
N GLN A 119 -13.30 -0.88 3.06
CA GLN A 119 -14.45 -0.87 3.96
C GLN A 119 -14.18 -0.17 5.29
N ALA A 120 -12.96 -0.27 5.80
CA ALA A 120 -12.59 0.34 7.07
C ALA A 120 -11.11 0.77 7.08
N LYS A 121 -10.79 1.67 8.00
CA LYS A 121 -9.42 2.15 8.23
C LYS A 121 -9.17 2.39 9.71
N ARG A 122 -7.91 2.24 10.12
CA ARG A 122 -7.43 2.65 11.45
C ARG A 122 -6.12 3.42 11.32
N ARG A 123 -6.08 4.59 11.94
CA ARG A 123 -4.84 5.33 12.14
C ARG A 123 -3.98 4.58 13.16
N ILE A 124 -2.74 4.29 12.76
CA ILE A 124 -1.76 3.61 13.61
C ILE A 124 -0.95 4.64 14.39
N PHE A 125 -0.48 5.68 13.69
CA PHE A 125 0.30 6.76 14.31
C PHE A 125 -0.31 8.12 13.96
N ASN A 126 -0.42 8.99 14.96
CA ASN A 126 -0.96 10.33 14.81
C ASN A 126 0.18 11.35 14.81
N GLY A 127 0.37 12.01 13.66
CA GLY A 127 1.43 12.99 13.46
C GLY A 127 2.36 12.63 12.30
N TYR A 128 3.49 13.30 12.19
CA TYR A 128 4.46 13.09 11.14
C TYR A 128 4.96 11.66 11.13
N SER A 129 4.79 10.98 10.01
CA SER A 129 5.16 9.59 9.81
C SER A 129 5.31 9.30 8.33
N ALA A 130 6.18 8.37 7.94
CA ALA A 130 6.50 8.15 6.56
C ALA A 130 6.31 6.69 6.13
N TYR A 131 7.39 5.94 5.98
CA TYR A 131 7.34 4.57 5.46
C TYR A 131 6.72 3.62 6.48
N SER A 132 6.12 2.57 5.98
CA SER A 132 5.57 1.50 6.81
C SER A 132 5.70 0.15 6.13
N SER A 133 5.75 -0.92 6.93
CA SER A 133 5.78 -2.30 6.45
C SER A 133 4.88 -3.18 7.30
N LEU A 134 4.01 -3.94 6.63
CA LEU A 134 3.02 -4.83 7.21
C LEU A 134 3.48 -6.29 7.17
N GLN A 135 3.07 -7.07 8.17
CA GLN A 135 3.27 -8.52 8.20
C GLN A 135 2.11 -9.19 8.94
N VAL A 136 1.59 -10.29 8.39
CA VAL A 136 0.73 -11.21 9.14
C VAL A 136 1.63 -12.14 9.95
N LEU A 137 1.40 -12.21 11.26
CA LEU A 137 2.17 -13.03 12.18
C LEU A 137 1.58 -14.44 12.28
N GLU A 138 2.35 -15.40 12.80
CA GLU A 138 1.94 -16.82 12.91
C GLU A 138 0.64 -17.02 13.70
N ASP A 139 0.38 -16.17 14.70
CA ASP A 139 -0.85 -16.22 15.50
C ASP A 139 -2.04 -15.52 14.84
N GLY A 140 -1.90 -15.06 13.60
CA GLY A 140 -2.93 -14.36 12.84
C GLY A 140 -3.12 -12.90 13.24
N THR A 141 -2.30 -12.34 14.12
CA THR A 141 -2.27 -10.89 14.33
C THR A 141 -1.48 -10.19 13.23
N ILE A 142 -1.63 -8.89 13.14
CA ILE A 142 -0.97 -8.06 12.13
C ILE A 142 0.07 -7.19 12.84
N GLY A 143 1.31 -7.27 12.40
CA GLY A 143 2.40 -6.40 12.80
C GLY A 143 2.61 -5.30 11.76
N ILE A 144 2.98 -4.12 12.21
CA ILE A 144 3.40 -3.01 11.34
C ILE A 144 4.57 -2.28 11.97
N ILE A 145 5.58 -1.96 11.15
CA ILE A 145 6.65 -1.03 11.50
C ILE A 145 6.35 0.30 10.80
N VAL A 146 6.54 1.41 11.50
CA VAL A 146 6.26 2.77 11.01
C VAL A 146 7.46 3.65 11.29
N GLU A 147 7.87 4.43 10.30
CA GLU A 147 8.77 5.57 10.51
C GLU A 147 7.98 6.72 11.13
N GLU A 148 8.30 7.06 12.38
CA GLU A 148 7.66 8.11 13.17
C GLU A 148 8.54 9.33 13.24
N GLY A 149 7.96 10.51 13.06
CA GLY A 149 8.68 11.78 13.08
C GLY A 149 8.77 12.43 11.71
N LYS A 150 9.56 13.50 11.65
CA LYS A 150 9.76 14.30 10.45
C LYS A 150 11.22 14.23 10.03
N TRP A 151 11.44 13.86 8.77
CA TRP A 151 12.75 14.04 8.16
C TRP A 151 12.84 15.45 7.57
N ASP A 152 13.62 16.31 8.16
CA ASP A 152 13.83 17.68 7.68
C ASP A 152 15.20 17.89 7.01
N GLY A 153 15.97 16.83 6.85
CA GLY A 153 17.31 16.88 6.26
C GLY A 153 18.39 17.35 7.22
N GLY A 154 18.08 17.37 8.53
CA GLY A 154 18.99 17.77 9.59
C GLY A 154 20.27 16.94 9.68
N LEU A 155 21.23 17.45 10.43
CA LEU A 155 22.51 16.78 10.73
C LEU A 155 22.28 15.52 11.56
N PRO A 156 23.20 14.53 11.53
CA PRO A 156 23.09 13.33 12.35
C PRO A 156 22.89 13.67 13.84
N GLY A 157 21.75 13.24 14.39
CA GLY A 157 21.39 13.48 15.80
C GLY A 157 20.29 14.51 16.01
N GLU A 158 19.84 15.20 14.96
CA GLU A 158 18.70 16.12 14.98
C GLU A 158 17.59 15.55 14.09
N ASP A 159 16.39 15.41 14.65
CA ASP A 159 15.12 15.06 14.00
C ASP A 159 15.20 14.03 12.85
N GLY A 160 15.41 12.77 13.22
CA GLY A 160 15.28 11.62 12.33
C GLY A 160 13.95 10.90 12.57
N PHE A 161 13.74 9.83 11.79
CA PHE A 161 12.65 8.89 12.08
C PHE A 161 13.02 7.97 13.25
N ASN A 162 12.06 7.78 14.17
CA ASN A 162 12.04 6.63 15.06
C ASN A 162 11.30 5.48 14.37
N LEU A 163 11.59 4.24 14.74
CA LEU A 163 10.86 3.08 14.27
C LEU A 163 9.89 2.62 15.35
N GLY A 164 8.60 2.85 15.13
CA GLY A 164 7.53 2.32 15.96
C GLY A 164 7.08 0.95 15.48
N TYR A 165 6.90 -0.01 16.39
CA TYR A 165 6.27 -1.29 16.10
C TYR A 165 4.92 -1.39 16.79
N TYR A 166 3.89 -1.73 16.00
CA TYR A 166 2.52 -1.92 16.46
C TYR A 166 2.01 -3.29 16.10
N ARG A 167 1.15 -3.85 16.95
CA ARG A 167 0.51 -5.13 16.73
C ARG A 167 -0.96 -5.05 17.07
N PHE A 168 -1.81 -5.57 16.19
CA PHE A 168 -3.27 -5.54 16.35
C PHE A 168 -3.95 -6.75 15.72
N SER A 169 -5.22 -6.97 16.05
CA SER A 169 -6.02 -8.04 15.46
C SER A 169 -6.79 -7.55 14.24
N LEU A 170 -7.15 -8.49 13.35
CA LEU A 170 -8.06 -8.21 12.24
C LEU A 170 -9.40 -7.63 12.73
N LYS A 171 -9.94 -8.17 13.83
CA LYS A 171 -11.18 -7.66 14.44
C LYS A 171 -11.08 -6.17 14.77
N TRP A 172 -9.99 -5.76 15.43
CA TRP A 172 -9.77 -4.35 15.76
C TRP A 172 -9.72 -3.47 14.51
N LEU A 173 -9.11 -3.93 13.41
CA LEU A 173 -9.06 -3.17 12.15
C LEU A 173 -10.45 -3.08 11.49
N LEU A 174 -11.22 -4.17 11.46
CA LEU A 174 -12.57 -4.20 10.89
C LEU A 174 -13.58 -3.32 11.65
N GLU A 175 -13.39 -3.10 12.94
CA GLU A 175 -14.16 -2.19 13.78
C GLU A 175 -13.64 -0.73 13.67
N GLY A 176 -12.84 -0.43 12.66
CA GLY A 176 -12.31 0.90 12.38
C GLY A 176 -13.34 1.85 11.78
N ASP A 177 -12.88 3.07 11.51
CA ASP A 177 -13.71 4.08 10.86
C ASP A 177 -14.07 3.64 9.43
N PRO A 178 -15.31 3.90 8.97
CA PRO A 178 -15.68 3.65 7.59
C PRO A 178 -14.82 4.52 6.65
N VAL A 179 -14.62 4.04 5.44
CA VAL A 179 -13.92 4.78 4.40
C VAL A 179 -14.97 5.34 3.45
N GLU A 180 -15.21 6.64 3.55
CA GLU A 180 -16.10 7.34 2.63
C GLU A 180 -15.42 7.49 1.26
N PRO A 181 -16.10 7.11 0.16
CA PRO A 181 -15.62 7.45 -1.18
C PRO A 181 -15.55 8.97 -1.31
N VAL A 182 -14.45 9.46 -1.87
CA VAL A 182 -14.40 10.88 -2.23
C VAL A 182 -15.44 11.11 -3.33
N ALA A 183 -16.43 11.95 -3.07
CA ALA A 183 -17.39 12.33 -4.09
C ALA A 183 -16.65 12.87 -5.31
N GLU A 184 -16.92 12.30 -6.49
CA GLU A 184 -16.45 12.91 -7.74
C GLU A 184 -17.00 14.34 -7.77
N SER A 185 -16.10 15.31 -7.79
CA SER A 185 -16.49 16.68 -8.05
C SER A 185 -17.13 16.70 -9.43
N ALA A 186 -18.44 16.93 -9.49
CA ALA A 186 -19.12 17.17 -10.74
C ALA A 186 -18.42 18.35 -11.44
N GLU A 187 -17.76 18.08 -12.58
CA GLU A 187 -17.29 19.09 -13.51
C GLU A 187 -18.47 19.80 -14.18
#